data_8ef082c5aa889d7c4ad4b1fee9b65bae
#
_entry.id   8ef082c5aa889d7c4ad4b1fee9b65bae
#
_cell.length_a   1.000
_cell.length_b   1.000
_cell.length_c   1.000
_cell.angle_alpha   90.00
_cell.angle_beta   90.00
_cell.angle_gamma   90.00
#
_symmetry.space_group_name_H-M   'P 1'
#
loop_
_entity.id
_entity.type
_entity.pdbx_description
1 polymer ?
#
loop_
_entity_poly.entity_id
_entity_poly.type
_entity_poly.pdbx_seq_one_letter_code
_entity_poly.pdbx_strand_id
1 'polypeptide(L)'
;MTIIDTYKTITSTSIGEFKDKGSKFIAYATPLSMEGDFPLFLEKIKKEHPKARHHCFAWRLGMDGNSYRANDDGEPSGTAGRPILGQIDSFGLTNVGVVVVRYFGGTLLGTSGLIAAYKESTAEAFRQAEIIDKIIEDIFEIKFEYDKMPDVMNALKRLTINILSQNFNESGIIKISIRQSESEQTILHFRALVLKKSIEETQMLLRSLEDALASGAWQEGVFISKL
;
A
#
# COMPACT_ATOMS: atom_id res chain seq x y z
N MET A 1 16.01 -11.98 9.43
CA MET A 1 15.74 -10.81 8.56
C MET A 1 14.72 -9.95 9.26
N THR A 2 14.97 -8.65 9.39
CA THR A 2 13.96 -7.71 9.91
C THR A 2 12.93 -7.49 8.83
N ILE A 3 11.67 -7.84 9.08
CA ILE A 3 10.56 -7.58 8.16
C ILE A 3 10.31 -6.07 8.20
N ILE A 4 10.43 -5.41 7.03
CA ILE A 4 10.03 -4.01 6.89
C ILE A 4 8.53 -4.01 6.65
N ASP A 5 7.78 -3.56 7.64
CA ASP A 5 6.31 -3.56 7.65
C ASP A 5 5.72 -2.14 7.71
N THR A 6 6.53 -1.16 7.32
CA THR A 6 6.09 0.24 7.20
C THR A 6 6.49 0.81 5.85
N TYR A 7 5.68 1.70 5.31
CA TYR A 7 5.97 2.44 4.09
C TYR A 7 5.47 3.88 4.18
N LYS A 8 6.11 4.76 3.39
CA LYS A 8 5.68 6.16 3.26
C LYS A 8 4.77 6.33 2.06
N THR A 9 3.70 7.09 2.26
CA THR A 9 2.77 7.50 1.20
C THR A 9 2.18 8.87 1.54
N ILE A 10 1.32 9.40 0.67
CA ILE A 10 0.61 10.66 0.90
C ILE A 10 -0.85 10.39 1.28
N THR A 11 -1.47 11.28 2.05
CA THR A 11 -2.85 11.11 2.53
C THR A 11 -3.89 11.50 1.49
N SER A 12 -3.59 12.50 0.66
CA SER A 12 -4.53 13.10 -0.30
C SER A 12 -3.79 13.63 -1.53
N THR A 13 -4.52 14.01 -2.55
CA THR A 13 -3.95 14.63 -3.75
C THR A 13 -3.32 15.98 -3.41
N SER A 14 -2.08 16.17 -3.83
CA SER A 14 -1.32 17.41 -3.71
C SER A 14 -0.91 17.95 -5.09
N ILE A 15 -0.65 19.24 -5.17
CA ILE A 15 -0.34 19.93 -6.43
C ILE A 15 0.96 20.71 -6.26
N GLY A 16 1.86 20.58 -7.25
CA GLY A 16 3.08 21.36 -7.34
C GLY A 16 3.17 22.06 -8.70
N GLU A 17 3.74 23.23 -8.73
CA GLU A 17 3.89 24.03 -9.96
C GLU A 17 5.35 24.45 -10.13
N PHE A 18 5.83 24.35 -11.36
CA PHE A 18 7.16 24.85 -11.76
C PHE A 18 7.07 25.56 -13.10
N LYS A 19 7.82 26.64 -13.27
CA LYS A 19 7.89 27.43 -14.51
C LYS A 19 9.33 27.60 -14.96
N ASP A 20 9.56 27.41 -16.25
CA ASP A 20 10.86 27.68 -16.87
C ASP A 20 10.67 28.17 -18.32
N LYS A 21 11.33 29.26 -18.68
CA LYS A 21 11.33 29.86 -20.03
C LYS A 21 9.94 29.95 -20.66
N GLY A 22 8.96 30.39 -19.88
CA GLY A 22 7.55 30.53 -20.28
C GLY A 22 6.75 29.22 -20.28
N SER A 23 7.38 28.04 -20.20
CA SER A 23 6.67 26.77 -19.99
C SER A 23 6.18 26.64 -18.56
N LYS A 24 5.00 26.03 -18.39
CA LYS A 24 4.39 25.75 -17.10
C LYS A 24 4.18 24.24 -16.93
N PHE A 25 4.64 23.72 -15.80
CA PHE A 25 4.51 22.32 -15.38
C PHE A 25 3.66 22.28 -14.13
N ILE A 26 2.60 21.47 -14.13
CA ILE A 26 1.70 21.28 -12.99
C ILE A 26 1.68 19.80 -12.66
N ALA A 27 2.25 19.44 -11.51
CA ALA A 27 2.28 18.07 -11.00
C ALA A 27 1.10 17.83 -10.06
N TYR A 28 0.38 16.74 -10.27
CA TYR A 28 -0.69 16.23 -9.43
C TYR A 28 -0.22 14.90 -8.87
N ALA A 29 0.06 14.84 -7.57
CA ALA A 29 0.40 13.61 -6.87
C ALA A 29 -0.82 13.09 -6.12
N THR A 30 -1.13 11.79 -6.21
CA THR A 30 -2.31 11.18 -5.59
C THR A 30 -1.94 9.85 -4.95
N PRO A 31 -2.52 9.48 -3.78
CA PRO A 31 -2.38 8.14 -3.23
C PRO A 31 -3.06 7.13 -4.15
N LEU A 32 -2.50 5.93 -4.25
CA LEU A 32 -3.05 4.82 -5.01
C LEU A 32 -3.20 3.59 -4.12
N SER A 33 -4.31 2.85 -4.28
CA SER A 33 -4.52 1.57 -3.60
C SER A 33 -4.21 0.38 -4.52
N MET A 34 -4.49 0.53 -5.81
CA MET A 34 -4.23 -0.49 -6.84
C MET A 34 -3.91 0.15 -8.20
N GLU A 35 -3.35 -0.63 -9.11
CA GLU A 35 -3.00 -0.15 -10.45
C GLU A 35 -4.21 0.41 -11.22
N GLY A 36 -5.38 -0.19 -11.03
CA GLY A 36 -6.63 0.21 -11.68
C GLY A 36 -7.13 1.61 -11.33
N ASP A 37 -6.67 2.19 -10.22
CA ASP A 37 -7.05 3.55 -9.80
C ASP A 37 -6.39 4.63 -10.67
N PHE A 38 -5.17 4.35 -11.16
CA PHE A 38 -4.38 5.35 -11.86
C PHE A 38 -4.97 5.80 -13.20
N PRO A 39 -5.50 4.92 -14.09
CA PRO A 39 -6.15 5.34 -15.33
C PRO A 39 -7.32 6.32 -15.12
N LEU A 40 -8.11 6.13 -14.07
CA LEU A 40 -9.23 7.01 -13.73
C LEU A 40 -8.73 8.40 -13.31
N PHE A 41 -7.66 8.44 -12.52
CA PHE A 41 -7.01 9.68 -12.13
C PHE A 41 -6.40 10.42 -13.34
N LEU A 42 -5.67 9.70 -14.21
CA LEU A 42 -5.09 10.29 -15.42
C LEU A 42 -6.17 10.90 -16.33
N GLU A 43 -7.27 10.20 -16.55
CA GLU A 43 -8.39 10.70 -17.37
C GLU A 43 -9.05 11.94 -16.75
N LYS A 44 -9.16 12.00 -15.42
CA LYS A 44 -9.63 13.20 -14.72
C LYS A 44 -8.72 14.38 -15.02
N ILE A 45 -7.41 14.24 -14.87
CA ILE A 45 -6.43 15.32 -15.13
C ILE A 45 -6.43 15.74 -16.61
N LYS A 46 -6.54 14.80 -17.54
CA LYS A 46 -6.68 15.12 -18.98
C LYS A 46 -7.92 15.97 -19.27
N LYS A 47 -9.05 15.67 -18.63
CA LYS A 47 -10.29 16.46 -18.76
C LYS A 47 -10.17 17.87 -18.17
N GLU A 48 -9.43 18.02 -17.07
CA GLU A 48 -9.16 19.33 -16.45
C GLU A 48 -8.20 20.19 -17.28
N HIS A 49 -7.32 19.52 -18.07
CA HIS A 49 -6.29 20.18 -18.87
C HIS A 49 -6.34 19.84 -20.36
N PRO A 50 -7.49 20.06 -21.07
CA PRO A 50 -7.67 19.61 -22.45
C PRO A 50 -6.78 20.35 -23.47
N LYS A 51 -6.21 21.50 -23.09
CA LYS A 51 -5.32 22.30 -23.95
C LYS A 51 -3.83 21.92 -23.78
N ALA A 52 -3.49 21.10 -22.79
CA ALA A 52 -2.14 20.63 -22.60
C ALA A 52 -1.81 19.53 -23.62
N ARG A 53 -0.57 19.53 -24.12
CA ARG A 53 -0.12 18.51 -25.10
C ARG A 53 0.47 17.28 -24.46
N HIS A 54 0.95 17.41 -23.22
CA HIS A 54 1.66 16.34 -22.52
C HIS A 54 1.10 16.17 -21.11
N HIS A 55 0.75 14.93 -20.78
CA HIS A 55 0.32 14.47 -19.46
C HIS A 55 1.24 13.33 -19.06
N CYS A 56 2.52 13.68 -18.83
CA CYS A 56 3.56 12.72 -18.48
C CYS A 56 3.30 12.19 -17.07
N PHE A 57 3.61 10.92 -16.83
CA PHE A 57 3.29 10.34 -15.54
C PHE A 57 4.27 9.27 -15.08
N ALA A 58 4.24 9.02 -13.78
CA ALA A 58 4.76 7.79 -13.18
C ALA A 58 3.94 7.42 -11.95
N TRP A 59 3.97 6.13 -11.61
CA TRP A 59 3.45 5.62 -10.37
C TRP A 59 4.31 4.47 -9.84
N ARG A 60 4.22 4.23 -8.53
CA ARG A 60 4.82 3.11 -7.82
C ARG A 60 3.82 2.53 -6.85
N LEU A 61 3.72 1.19 -6.82
CA LEU A 61 2.86 0.42 -5.93
C LEU A 61 3.66 -0.69 -5.25
N GLY A 62 3.15 -1.12 -4.08
CA GLY A 62 3.74 -2.21 -3.32
C GLY A 62 5.02 -1.83 -2.60
N MET A 63 5.56 -2.81 -1.87
CA MET A 63 6.72 -2.61 -0.99
C MET A 63 8.03 -3.07 -1.59
N ASP A 64 7.95 -3.98 -2.56
CA ASP A 64 9.12 -4.59 -3.21
C ASP A 64 9.77 -3.69 -4.27
N GLY A 65 9.12 -2.54 -4.59
CA GLY A 65 9.59 -1.60 -5.59
C GLY A 65 9.49 -2.09 -7.05
N ASN A 66 8.92 -3.28 -7.28
CA ASN A 66 8.86 -3.90 -8.60
C ASN A 66 7.65 -3.45 -9.43
N SER A 67 6.57 -3.00 -8.75
CA SER A 67 5.36 -2.53 -9.42
C SER A 67 5.45 -1.02 -9.66
N TYR A 68 5.82 -0.62 -10.87
CA TYR A 68 5.88 0.79 -11.28
C TYR A 68 5.63 0.95 -12.77
N ARG A 69 5.29 2.17 -13.16
CA ARG A 69 5.19 2.59 -14.57
C ARG A 69 5.62 4.03 -14.73
N ALA A 70 6.25 4.35 -15.86
CA ALA A 70 6.63 5.70 -16.24
C ALA A 70 6.29 5.92 -17.73
N ASN A 71 5.84 7.13 -18.08
CA ASN A 71 5.46 7.47 -19.45
C ASN A 71 5.78 8.93 -19.77
N ASP A 72 6.40 9.16 -20.92
CA ASP A 72 6.79 10.48 -21.37
C ASP A 72 5.71 11.22 -22.18
N ASP A 73 4.61 10.57 -22.56
CA ASP A 73 3.44 11.13 -23.26
C ASP A 73 3.81 12.11 -24.40
N GLY A 74 4.73 11.68 -25.29
CA GLY A 74 5.19 12.45 -26.45
C GLY A 74 6.34 13.43 -26.18
N GLU A 75 6.83 13.58 -24.94
CA GLU A 75 8.12 14.22 -24.70
C GLU A 75 9.28 13.33 -25.16
N PRO A 76 10.50 13.88 -25.37
CA PRO A 76 11.66 13.05 -25.69
C PRO A 76 11.89 11.93 -24.66
N SER A 77 12.23 10.74 -25.14
CA SER A 77 12.35 9.54 -24.30
C SER A 77 13.22 9.76 -23.06
N GLY A 78 12.67 9.42 -21.89
CA GLY A 78 13.34 9.50 -20.59
C GLY A 78 13.48 10.90 -20.01
N THR A 79 12.82 11.92 -20.61
CA THR A 79 12.93 13.31 -20.11
C THR A 79 11.81 13.71 -19.16
N ALA A 80 10.77 12.90 -19.03
CA ALA A 80 9.61 13.18 -18.19
C ALA A 80 9.25 12.04 -17.22
N GLY A 81 8.81 10.90 -17.72
CA GLY A 81 8.34 9.80 -16.89
C GLY A 81 9.39 9.26 -15.92
N ARG A 82 10.63 9.04 -16.38
CA ARG A 82 11.74 8.63 -15.50
C ARG A 82 12.11 9.68 -14.45
N PRO A 83 12.24 10.98 -14.78
CA PRO A 83 12.41 12.05 -13.80
C PRO A 83 11.31 12.08 -12.73
N ILE A 84 10.03 11.89 -13.11
CA ILE A 84 8.91 11.83 -12.18
C ILE A 84 9.07 10.62 -11.24
N LEU A 85 9.33 9.42 -11.79
CA LEU A 85 9.55 8.20 -11.00
C LEU A 85 10.72 8.37 -10.03
N GLY A 86 11.83 8.97 -10.51
CA GLY A 86 13.00 9.24 -9.66
C GLY A 86 12.69 10.17 -8.48
N GLN A 87 11.68 11.05 -8.58
CA GLN A 87 11.24 11.85 -7.44
C GLN A 87 10.40 11.03 -6.46
N ILE A 88 9.54 10.13 -6.92
CA ILE A 88 8.84 9.19 -6.05
C ILE A 88 9.85 8.41 -5.21
N ASP A 89 10.92 7.91 -5.87
CA ASP A 89 11.99 7.15 -5.21
C ASP A 89 12.80 8.01 -4.22
N SER A 90 13.14 9.26 -4.59
CA SER A 90 13.94 10.13 -3.74
C SER A 90 13.22 10.58 -2.46
N PHE A 91 11.88 10.65 -2.48
CA PHE A 91 11.05 10.89 -1.30
C PHE A 91 10.75 9.61 -0.52
N GLY A 92 11.18 8.44 -1.01
CA GLY A 92 10.94 7.14 -0.40
C GLY A 92 9.47 6.74 -0.38
N LEU A 93 8.69 7.21 -1.36
CA LEU A 93 7.24 6.99 -1.42
C LEU A 93 6.90 5.75 -2.23
N THR A 94 5.82 5.08 -1.82
CA THR A 94 5.13 4.05 -2.60
C THR A 94 3.61 4.21 -2.46
N ASN A 95 2.85 3.45 -3.25
CA ASN A 95 1.40 3.58 -3.33
C ASN A 95 0.97 5.02 -3.70
N VAL A 96 1.66 5.57 -4.70
CA VAL A 96 1.47 6.94 -5.18
C VAL A 96 1.62 7.00 -6.70
N GLY A 97 0.80 7.85 -7.32
CA GLY A 97 0.91 8.21 -8.73
C GLY A 97 1.04 9.72 -8.91
N VAL A 98 1.77 10.10 -9.95
CA VAL A 98 1.97 11.52 -10.31
C VAL A 98 1.69 11.70 -11.78
N VAL A 99 0.90 12.72 -12.11
CA VAL A 99 0.69 13.23 -13.48
C VAL A 99 1.24 14.64 -13.54
N VAL A 100 2.14 14.91 -14.48
CA VAL A 100 2.65 16.25 -14.74
C VAL A 100 2.11 16.74 -16.08
N VAL A 101 1.33 17.80 -16.01
CA VAL A 101 0.75 18.49 -17.17
C VAL A 101 1.70 19.59 -17.62
N ARG A 102 2.04 19.63 -18.91
CA ARG A 102 2.89 20.69 -19.46
C ARG A 102 2.13 21.59 -20.44
N TYR A 103 2.29 22.90 -20.23
CA TYR A 103 1.99 23.94 -21.20
C TYR A 103 3.28 24.51 -21.77
N PHE A 104 3.46 24.42 -23.08
CA PHE A 104 4.63 24.93 -23.76
C PHE A 104 4.64 26.46 -23.80
N GLY A 105 5.79 27.07 -23.47
CA GLY A 105 5.97 28.51 -23.36
C GLY A 105 6.61 29.20 -24.57
N GLY A 106 6.71 28.49 -25.70
CA GLY A 106 7.33 29.06 -26.93
C GLY A 106 8.84 28.86 -27.04
N THR A 107 9.55 28.55 -25.94
CA THR A 107 11.00 28.33 -25.92
C THR A 107 11.32 26.88 -25.59
N LEU A 108 12.18 26.25 -26.38
CA LEU A 108 12.67 24.90 -26.12
C LEU A 108 13.57 24.88 -24.89
N LEU A 109 13.33 23.93 -23.97
CA LEU A 109 14.11 23.76 -22.75
C LEU A 109 15.34 22.87 -22.97
N GLY A 110 15.33 22.03 -23.99
CA GLY A 110 16.30 20.96 -24.19
C GLY A 110 16.10 19.80 -23.20
N THR A 111 16.83 18.71 -23.40
CA THR A 111 16.70 17.49 -22.59
C THR A 111 16.93 17.74 -21.09
N SER A 112 18.02 18.44 -20.76
CA SER A 112 18.36 18.74 -19.35
C SER A 112 17.32 19.64 -18.67
N GLY A 113 16.82 20.66 -19.41
CA GLY A 113 15.78 21.56 -18.89
C GLY A 113 14.46 20.82 -18.65
N LEU A 114 14.06 19.92 -19.56
CA LEU A 114 12.87 19.09 -19.36
C LEU A 114 13.00 18.20 -18.12
N ILE A 115 14.12 17.46 -18.01
CA ILE A 115 14.39 16.61 -16.84
C ILE A 115 14.29 17.41 -15.53
N ALA A 116 14.92 18.59 -15.48
CA ALA A 116 14.89 19.45 -14.32
C ALA A 116 13.45 19.93 -13.98
N ALA A 117 12.67 20.33 -15.00
CA ALA A 117 11.32 20.83 -14.83
C ALA A 117 10.32 19.75 -14.34
N TYR A 118 10.41 18.53 -14.90
CA TYR A 118 9.59 17.40 -14.44
C TYR A 118 9.97 16.96 -13.03
N LYS A 119 11.25 16.95 -12.69
CA LYS A 119 11.71 16.70 -11.31
C LYS A 119 11.17 17.74 -10.34
N GLU A 120 11.39 19.02 -10.62
CA GLU A 120 11.07 20.10 -9.69
C GLU A 120 9.58 20.25 -9.47
N SER A 121 8.75 20.18 -10.53
CA SER A 121 7.29 20.21 -10.38
C SER A 121 6.78 19.04 -9.53
N THR A 122 7.34 17.85 -9.70
CA THR A 122 6.99 16.66 -8.89
C THR A 122 7.44 16.82 -7.44
N ALA A 123 8.67 17.28 -7.21
CA ALA A 123 9.20 17.54 -5.88
C ALA A 123 8.35 18.57 -5.15
N GLU A 124 7.90 19.63 -5.84
CA GLU A 124 7.03 20.63 -5.25
C GLU A 124 5.67 20.05 -4.83
N ALA A 125 5.07 19.16 -5.64
CA ALA A 125 3.86 18.45 -5.24
C ALA A 125 4.06 17.65 -3.96
N PHE A 126 5.20 16.97 -3.80
CA PHE A 126 5.49 16.21 -2.58
C PHE A 126 5.82 17.08 -1.37
N ARG A 127 6.42 18.27 -1.55
CA ARG A 127 6.62 19.24 -0.46
C ARG A 127 5.30 19.79 0.08
N GLN A 128 4.26 19.86 -0.76
CA GLN A 128 2.91 20.27 -0.38
C GLN A 128 2.06 19.13 0.16
N ALA A 129 2.50 17.88 0.00
CA ALA A 129 1.78 16.70 0.44
C ALA A 129 1.97 16.45 1.94
N GLU A 130 0.93 15.97 2.59
CA GLU A 130 1.06 15.34 3.90
C GLU A 130 1.54 13.91 3.73
N ILE A 131 2.82 13.68 4.04
CA ILE A 131 3.46 12.36 3.96
C ILE A 131 3.30 11.66 5.30
N ILE A 132 2.82 10.42 5.27
CA ILE A 132 2.62 9.58 6.46
C ILE A 132 3.33 8.24 6.32
N ASP A 133 3.71 7.67 7.47
CA ASP A 133 4.11 6.28 7.56
C ASP A 133 2.86 5.41 7.77
N LYS A 134 2.68 4.40 6.92
CA LYS A 134 1.63 3.38 7.07
C LYS A 134 2.24 2.06 7.51
N ILE A 135 1.53 1.35 8.37
CA ILE A 135 1.88 0.00 8.82
C ILE A 135 1.25 -1.01 7.86
N ILE A 136 1.99 -2.05 7.53
CA ILE A 136 1.46 -3.20 6.78
C ILE A 136 0.89 -4.17 7.80
N GLU A 137 -0.38 -4.49 7.64
CA GLU A 137 -1.09 -5.44 8.47
C GLU A 137 -1.45 -6.68 7.66
N ASP A 138 -1.27 -7.83 8.26
CA ASP A 138 -1.83 -9.09 7.79
C ASP A 138 -3.27 -9.21 8.30
N ILE A 139 -4.19 -9.59 7.42
CA ILE A 139 -5.59 -9.81 7.76
C ILE A 139 -5.83 -11.31 7.92
N PHE A 140 -6.45 -11.68 9.04
CA PHE A 140 -6.83 -13.07 9.32
C PHE A 140 -8.34 -13.16 9.54
N GLU A 141 -8.90 -14.28 9.11
CA GLU A 141 -10.27 -14.68 9.44
C GLU A 141 -10.24 -15.82 10.46
N ILE A 142 -10.94 -15.64 11.58
CA ILE A 142 -11.10 -16.64 12.64
C ILE A 142 -12.54 -17.13 12.57
N LYS A 143 -12.72 -18.44 12.32
CA LYS A 143 -14.02 -19.12 12.39
C LYS A 143 -14.06 -20.03 13.59
N PHE A 144 -15.14 -20.03 14.36
CA PHE A 144 -15.25 -20.84 15.57
C PHE A 144 -16.70 -21.19 15.89
N GLU A 145 -16.85 -22.29 16.63
CA GLU A 145 -18.12 -22.71 17.20
C GLU A 145 -18.47 -21.87 18.43
N TYR A 146 -19.75 -21.73 18.77
CA TYR A 146 -20.21 -20.83 19.83
C TYR A 146 -19.66 -21.16 21.23
N ASP A 147 -19.38 -22.43 21.52
CA ASP A 147 -18.78 -22.87 22.78
C ASP A 147 -17.35 -22.30 22.97
N LYS A 148 -16.66 -21.97 21.90
CA LYS A 148 -15.30 -21.35 21.90
C LYS A 148 -15.32 -19.82 21.99
N MET A 149 -16.49 -19.18 21.84
CA MET A 149 -16.58 -17.72 21.82
C MET A 149 -15.92 -17.03 23.04
N PRO A 150 -16.11 -17.50 24.29
CA PRO A 150 -15.48 -16.88 25.45
C PRO A 150 -13.94 -16.92 25.37
N ASP A 151 -13.37 -18.07 24.95
CA ASP A 151 -11.93 -18.26 24.85
C ASP A 151 -11.35 -17.39 23.74
N VAL A 152 -12.00 -17.35 22.56
CA VAL A 152 -11.60 -16.52 21.41
C VAL A 152 -11.63 -15.03 21.78
N MET A 153 -12.75 -14.54 22.33
CA MET A 153 -12.88 -13.13 22.71
C MET A 153 -11.90 -12.73 23.82
N ASN A 154 -11.66 -13.60 24.78
CA ASN A 154 -10.67 -13.36 25.83
C ASN A 154 -9.25 -13.28 25.26
N ALA A 155 -8.88 -14.18 24.35
CA ALA A 155 -7.58 -14.18 23.69
C ALA A 155 -7.38 -12.89 22.86
N LEU A 156 -8.36 -12.46 22.06
CA LEU A 156 -8.32 -11.21 21.29
C LEU A 156 -8.12 -10.00 22.19
N LYS A 157 -8.85 -9.93 23.30
CA LYS A 157 -8.75 -8.85 24.28
C LYS A 157 -7.37 -8.83 24.96
N ARG A 158 -6.87 -9.99 25.42
CA ARG A 158 -5.56 -10.08 26.10
C ARG A 158 -4.39 -9.68 25.23
N LEU A 159 -4.47 -9.99 23.94
CA LEU A 159 -3.42 -9.64 22.96
C LEU A 159 -3.66 -8.27 22.31
N THR A 160 -4.73 -7.57 22.68
CA THR A 160 -5.08 -6.25 22.12
C THR A 160 -5.15 -6.25 20.58
N ILE A 161 -5.68 -7.35 20.02
CA ILE A 161 -5.78 -7.53 18.57
C ILE A 161 -6.92 -6.66 18.03
N ASN A 162 -6.64 -5.97 16.92
CA ASN A 162 -7.63 -5.12 16.25
C ASN A 162 -8.67 -5.97 15.50
N ILE A 163 -9.95 -5.75 15.78
CA ILE A 163 -11.07 -6.44 15.13
C ILE A 163 -11.61 -5.56 14.01
N LEU A 164 -11.55 -6.03 12.78
CA LEU A 164 -12.05 -5.33 11.59
C LEU A 164 -13.56 -5.55 11.39
N SER A 165 -14.02 -6.79 11.62
CA SER A 165 -15.43 -7.14 11.53
C SER A 165 -15.72 -8.39 12.34
N GLN A 166 -17.00 -8.54 12.72
CA GLN A 166 -17.48 -9.73 13.42
C GLN A 166 -18.89 -10.09 12.94
N ASN A 167 -19.14 -11.39 12.80
CA ASN A 167 -20.44 -11.94 12.42
C ASN A 167 -20.70 -13.21 13.25
N PHE A 168 -21.91 -13.32 13.82
CA PHE A 168 -22.30 -14.38 14.74
C PHE A 168 -23.66 -14.99 14.31
N ASN A 169 -23.75 -15.52 13.09
CA ASN A 169 -24.97 -16.17 12.60
C ASN A 169 -24.99 -17.67 12.98
N GLU A 170 -24.53 -18.55 12.09
CA GLU A 170 -24.47 -20.00 12.33
C GLU A 170 -23.21 -20.41 13.12
N SER A 171 -22.13 -19.64 12.96
CA SER A 171 -20.85 -19.77 13.66
C SER A 171 -20.27 -18.39 13.93
N GLY A 172 -19.28 -18.28 14.82
CA GLY A 172 -18.54 -17.05 15.02
C GLY A 172 -17.53 -16.86 13.89
N ILE A 173 -17.58 -15.70 13.22
CA ILE A 173 -16.58 -15.29 12.22
C ILE A 173 -16.08 -13.90 12.62
N ILE A 174 -14.77 -13.78 12.85
CA ILE A 174 -14.11 -12.52 13.19
C ILE A 174 -12.97 -12.29 12.23
N LYS A 175 -12.91 -11.08 11.63
CA LYS A 175 -11.74 -10.63 10.88
C LYS A 175 -10.93 -9.71 11.75
N ILE A 176 -9.63 -9.95 11.78
CA ILE A 176 -8.65 -9.22 12.58
C ILE A 176 -7.52 -8.71 11.70
N SER A 177 -6.88 -7.62 12.12
CA SER A 177 -5.60 -7.17 11.55
C SER A 177 -4.50 -7.25 12.59
N ILE A 178 -3.34 -7.66 12.15
CA ILE A 178 -2.13 -7.77 12.97
C ILE A 178 -0.97 -7.19 12.15
N ARG A 179 -0.12 -6.40 12.77
CA ARG A 179 1.10 -5.89 12.17
C ARG A 179 1.92 -7.03 11.58
N GLN A 180 2.34 -6.91 10.31
CA GLN A 180 2.95 -8.02 9.56
C GLN A 180 4.18 -8.61 10.25
N SER A 181 5.06 -7.76 10.83
CA SER A 181 6.26 -8.22 11.55
C SER A 181 5.95 -9.02 12.83
N GLU A 182 4.75 -8.88 13.37
CA GLU A 182 4.32 -9.50 14.63
C GLU A 182 3.31 -10.64 14.40
N SER A 183 2.85 -10.83 13.16
CA SER A 183 1.68 -11.66 12.85
C SER A 183 1.88 -13.12 13.24
N GLU A 184 3.02 -13.73 12.91
CA GLU A 184 3.30 -15.14 13.24
C GLU A 184 3.31 -15.37 14.75
N GLN A 185 4.00 -14.50 15.49
CA GLN A 185 4.11 -14.63 16.95
C GLN A 185 2.75 -14.37 17.63
N THR A 186 2.01 -13.35 17.17
CA THR A 186 0.70 -13.02 17.74
C THR A 186 -0.31 -14.14 17.49
N ILE A 187 -0.35 -14.73 16.29
CA ILE A 187 -1.22 -15.88 15.99
C ILE A 187 -0.83 -17.11 16.83
N LEU A 188 0.46 -17.35 17.05
CA LEU A 188 0.90 -18.44 17.93
C LEU A 188 0.41 -18.24 19.38
N HIS A 189 0.58 -17.05 19.94
CA HIS A 189 0.09 -16.70 21.27
C HIS A 189 -1.45 -16.81 21.36
N PHE A 190 -2.15 -16.32 20.32
CA PHE A 190 -3.61 -16.44 20.24
C PHE A 190 -4.04 -17.91 20.33
N ARG A 191 -3.44 -18.78 19.53
CA ARG A 191 -3.72 -20.24 19.56
C ARG A 191 -3.43 -20.84 20.91
N ALA A 192 -2.30 -20.52 21.54
CA ALA A 192 -1.93 -21.00 22.88
C ALA A 192 -3.00 -20.63 23.93
N LEU A 193 -3.50 -19.40 23.89
CA LEU A 193 -4.56 -18.92 24.78
C LEU A 193 -5.89 -19.65 24.56
N VAL A 194 -6.31 -19.82 23.32
CA VAL A 194 -7.57 -20.50 22.96
C VAL A 194 -7.51 -21.97 23.33
N LEU A 195 -6.37 -22.64 23.09
CA LEU A 195 -6.17 -24.06 23.43
C LEU A 195 -5.85 -24.30 24.92
N LYS A 196 -5.61 -23.24 25.71
CA LYS A 196 -5.19 -23.31 27.12
C LYS A 196 -3.92 -24.12 27.31
N LYS A 197 -2.96 -23.99 26.36
CA LYS A 197 -1.68 -24.68 26.31
C LYS A 197 -0.52 -23.69 26.44
N SER A 198 0.68 -24.18 26.80
CA SER A 198 1.89 -23.37 26.70
C SER A 198 2.24 -23.09 25.23
N ILE A 199 3.14 -22.13 25.00
CA ILE A 199 3.61 -21.78 23.63
C ILE A 199 4.36 -22.98 23.04
N GLU A 200 5.21 -23.64 23.83
CA GLU A 200 6.00 -24.82 23.43
C GLU A 200 5.08 -25.97 23.01
N GLU A 201 4.07 -26.30 23.84
CA GLU A 201 3.07 -27.33 23.53
C GLU A 201 2.28 -27.00 22.28
N THR A 202 1.92 -25.72 22.09
CA THR A 202 1.20 -25.24 20.90
C THR A 202 2.09 -25.36 19.65
N GLN A 203 3.37 -25.00 19.74
CA GLN A 203 4.32 -25.16 18.64
C GLN A 203 4.53 -26.63 18.25
N MET A 204 4.67 -27.52 19.25
CA MET A 204 4.76 -28.95 19.00
C MET A 204 3.52 -29.52 18.32
N LEU A 205 2.33 -29.09 18.77
CA LEU A 205 1.06 -29.45 18.16
C LEU A 205 0.99 -28.99 16.70
N LEU A 206 1.34 -27.73 16.41
CA LEU A 206 1.32 -27.19 15.05
C LEU A 206 2.30 -27.93 14.12
N ARG A 207 3.50 -28.25 14.56
CA ARG A 207 4.47 -29.05 13.79
C ARG A 207 3.94 -30.44 13.45
N SER A 208 3.28 -31.11 14.40
CA SER A 208 2.64 -32.41 14.16
C SER A 208 1.43 -32.33 13.22
N LEU A 209 0.87 -31.15 13.05
CA LEU A 209 -0.33 -30.87 12.23
C LEU A 209 0.02 -30.31 10.87
N GLU A 210 1.22 -29.75 10.64
CA GLU A 210 1.70 -29.41 9.29
C GLU A 210 1.64 -30.62 8.36
N ASP A 211 1.92 -31.82 8.86
CA ASP A 211 1.73 -33.07 8.15
C ASP A 211 0.23 -33.46 7.98
N ALA A 212 -0.66 -32.99 8.88
CA ALA A 212 -2.10 -33.28 8.86
C ALA A 212 -2.94 -32.17 8.20
N LEU A 213 -2.47 -30.92 8.15
CA LEU A 213 -3.16 -29.80 7.48
C LEU A 213 -3.19 -29.96 5.96
N ALA A 214 -2.28 -30.73 5.37
CA ALA A 214 -2.40 -31.21 4.00
C ALA A 214 -3.70 -32.03 3.77
N SER A 215 -4.38 -32.48 4.83
CA SER A 215 -5.61 -33.27 4.83
C SER A 215 -6.87 -32.55 5.31
N GLY A 216 -6.83 -31.21 5.59
CA GLY A 216 -8.02 -30.41 5.89
C GLY A 216 -8.62 -30.60 7.31
N ALA A 217 -7.85 -31.07 8.28
CA ALA A 217 -8.34 -31.33 9.63
C ALA A 217 -8.53 -30.04 10.45
N TRP A 218 -9.73 -29.85 11.02
CA TRP A 218 -10.10 -28.80 11.96
C TRP A 218 -9.43 -29.01 13.34
N GLN A 219 -8.86 -27.94 13.89
CA GLN A 219 -8.33 -27.99 15.25
C GLN A 219 -9.35 -27.49 16.26
N GLU A 220 -9.94 -28.42 17.03
CA GLU A 220 -10.73 -28.14 18.24
C GLU A 220 -11.77 -27.01 18.12
N GLY A 221 -12.46 -26.88 16.95
CA GLY A 221 -13.56 -25.93 16.76
C GLY A 221 -13.14 -24.47 16.47
N VAL A 222 -11.84 -24.16 16.30
CA VAL A 222 -11.35 -22.84 15.91
C VAL A 222 -10.41 -22.95 14.70
N PHE A 223 -10.77 -22.23 13.63
CA PHE A 223 -10.00 -22.19 12.39
C PHE A 223 -9.50 -20.76 12.11
N ILE A 224 -8.23 -20.60 11.71
CA ILE A 224 -7.61 -19.31 11.40
C ILE A 224 -6.98 -19.41 10.01
N SER A 225 -7.37 -18.51 9.11
CA SER A 225 -6.77 -18.37 7.79
C SER A 225 -6.31 -16.94 7.55
N LYS A 226 -5.14 -16.78 6.92
CA LYS A 226 -4.70 -15.49 6.39
C LYS A 226 -5.46 -15.21 5.10
N LEU A 227 -5.97 -13.97 4.94
CA LEU A 227 -6.73 -13.51 3.76
C LEU A 227 -5.83 -12.84 2.73
#